data_5bc0b6e8f943354f763af65cffe9b6b9
#
_entry.id   5bc0b6e8f943354f763af65cffe9b6b9
#
_cell.length_a   1.000
_cell.length_b   1.000
_cell.length_c   1.000
_cell.angle_alpha   90.00
_cell.angle_beta   90.00
_cell.angle_gamma   90.00
#
_symmetry.space_group_name_H-M   'P 1'
#
loop_
_entity.id
_entity.type
_entity.pdbx_description
1 polymer ?
#
loop_
_entity_poly.entity_id
_entity_poly.type
_entity_poly.pdbx_seq_one_letter_code
_entity_poly.pdbx_strand_id
1 'polypeptide(L)'
;MVQNEKGEEITTRLTSGWRVCIDYRKLNVVTRKDHFPLPFIDQVLERVSGHPFYCFLDGYSGYFQIEIDVADQEKTTFTCPFGTYAYRRMPFGLCNAPATFQRCMLSIFSDMGERIMEVFMDDITVYGGTFEECLVNLEAVLHRCIEKDLVLNWEKCHFMVRQGIVLGHIISEKGIEVDKAKVELIVKLPSPTTVK
;
A
#
# COMPACT_ATOMS: atom_id res chain seq x y z
N MET A 1 -1.76 16.93 22.04
CA MET A 1 -0.71 16.09 22.62
C MET A 1 -1.38 15.13 23.58
N VAL A 2 -1.06 13.86 23.53
CA VAL A 2 -1.62 12.84 24.43
C VAL A 2 -0.47 12.36 25.30
N GLN A 3 -0.69 12.24 26.59
CA GLN A 3 0.30 11.68 27.51
C GLN A 3 0.12 10.16 27.61
N ASN A 4 1.22 9.41 27.58
CA ASN A 4 1.20 7.98 27.85
C ASN A 4 1.01 7.70 29.36
N GLU A 5 0.86 6.46 29.74
CA GLU A 5 0.71 6.05 31.15
C GLU A 5 1.90 6.44 32.06
N LYS A 6 3.03 6.85 31.45
CA LYS A 6 4.24 7.34 32.17
C LYS A 6 4.32 8.87 32.22
N GLY A 7 3.31 9.60 31.68
CA GLY A 7 3.28 11.05 31.67
C GLY A 7 4.15 11.72 30.60
N GLU A 8 4.70 10.95 29.66
CA GLU A 8 5.50 11.47 28.55
C GLU A 8 4.58 11.98 27.43
N GLU A 9 4.87 13.16 26.87
CA GLU A 9 4.12 13.70 25.74
C GLU A 9 4.42 12.91 24.47
N ILE A 10 3.40 12.24 23.94
CA ILE A 10 3.48 11.54 22.66
C ILE A 10 2.87 12.43 21.57
N THR A 11 3.62 12.67 20.52
CA THR A 11 3.13 13.34 19.33
C THR A 11 2.17 12.38 18.59
N THR A 12 0.87 12.52 18.83
CA THR A 12 -0.14 11.76 18.07
C THR A 12 -0.50 12.52 16.80
N ARG A 13 -0.61 11.78 15.70
CA ARG A 13 -1.18 12.29 14.46
C ARG A 13 -2.59 12.81 14.76
N LEU A 14 -2.85 14.07 14.45
CA LEU A 14 -4.22 14.60 14.44
C LEU A 14 -5.02 13.87 13.38
N THR A 15 -5.73 12.82 13.77
CA THR A 15 -6.71 12.18 12.91
C THR A 15 -7.92 13.11 12.85
N SER A 16 -8.29 13.58 11.66
CA SER A 16 -9.59 14.25 11.50
C SER A 16 -10.68 13.27 11.95
N GLY A 17 -11.55 13.69 12.87
CA GLY A 17 -12.61 12.84 13.41
C GLY A 17 -13.66 12.41 12.37
N TRP A 18 -13.59 12.98 11.15
CA TRP A 18 -14.56 12.75 10.08
C TRP A 18 -13.89 12.11 8.88
N ARG A 19 -14.51 11.04 8.35
CA ARG A 19 -14.13 10.41 7.09
C ARG A 19 -15.32 10.42 6.16
N VAL A 20 -15.09 10.75 4.88
CA VAL A 20 -16.10 10.62 3.83
C VAL A 20 -16.08 9.17 3.36
N CYS A 21 -17.20 8.48 3.52
CA CYS A 21 -17.37 7.10 3.05
C CYS A 21 -18.54 7.07 2.06
N ILE A 22 -18.27 6.63 0.84
CA ILE A 22 -19.27 6.52 -0.22
C ILE A 22 -19.60 5.04 -0.42
N ASP A 23 -20.90 4.73 -0.52
CA ASP A 23 -21.37 3.39 -0.79
C ASP A 23 -21.46 3.13 -2.31
N TYR A 24 -20.45 2.48 -2.87
CA TYR A 24 -20.41 2.09 -4.27
C TYR A 24 -20.96 0.69 -4.57
N ARG A 25 -21.63 0.02 -3.63
CA ARG A 25 -22.15 -1.34 -3.85
C ARG A 25 -23.05 -1.44 -5.07
N LYS A 26 -23.94 -0.50 -5.29
CA LYS A 26 -24.83 -0.47 -6.48
C LYS A 26 -24.03 -0.29 -7.77
N LEU A 27 -23.07 0.61 -7.81
CA LEU A 27 -22.18 0.81 -8.95
C LEU A 27 -21.37 -0.45 -9.22
N ASN A 28 -20.82 -1.05 -8.18
CA ASN A 28 -19.98 -2.25 -8.29
C ASN A 28 -20.74 -3.47 -8.85
N VAL A 29 -22.05 -3.57 -8.63
CA VAL A 29 -22.87 -4.67 -9.19
C VAL A 29 -22.98 -4.57 -10.71
N VAL A 30 -23.13 -3.37 -11.26
CA VAL A 30 -23.30 -3.14 -12.70
C VAL A 30 -21.98 -2.93 -13.44
N THR A 31 -20.88 -2.70 -12.71
CA THR A 31 -19.55 -2.51 -13.29
C THR A 31 -18.99 -3.85 -13.76
N ARG A 32 -18.53 -3.91 -15.02
CA ARG A 32 -17.79 -5.05 -15.55
C ARG A 32 -16.51 -5.25 -14.75
N LYS A 33 -16.30 -6.44 -14.19
CA LYS A 33 -15.13 -6.77 -13.38
C LYS A 33 -13.87 -6.83 -14.24
N ASP A 34 -12.83 -6.21 -13.76
CA ASP A 34 -11.47 -6.36 -14.28
C ASP A 34 -10.80 -7.55 -13.57
N HIS A 35 -10.43 -8.55 -14.35
CA HIS A 35 -9.79 -9.79 -13.85
C HIS A 35 -8.26 -9.69 -13.90
N PHE A 36 -7.68 -8.50 -13.84
CA PHE A 36 -6.24 -8.35 -13.78
C PHE A 36 -5.70 -9.08 -12.53
N PRO A 37 -4.76 -10.03 -12.69
CA PRO A 37 -4.26 -10.81 -11.58
C PRO A 37 -3.43 -9.94 -10.64
N LEU A 38 -3.74 -10.00 -9.35
CA LEU A 38 -2.82 -9.48 -8.33
C LEU A 38 -1.64 -10.45 -8.17
N PRO A 39 -0.43 -9.96 -7.87
CA PRO A 39 0.70 -10.83 -7.58
C PRO A 39 0.39 -11.79 -6.43
N PHE A 40 0.88 -13.01 -6.52
CA PHE A 40 0.79 -13.96 -5.41
C PHE A 40 1.68 -13.50 -4.27
N ILE A 41 1.11 -13.37 -3.08
CA ILE A 41 1.82 -12.88 -1.87
C ILE A 41 3.08 -13.70 -1.62
N ASP A 42 2.99 -15.02 -1.69
CA ASP A 42 4.13 -15.91 -1.43
C ASP A 42 5.29 -15.65 -2.41
N GLN A 43 4.98 -15.42 -3.69
CA GLN A 43 6.00 -15.10 -4.69
C GLN A 43 6.66 -13.75 -4.45
N VAL A 44 5.88 -12.72 -4.05
CA VAL A 44 6.42 -11.41 -3.69
C VAL A 44 7.36 -11.55 -2.48
N LEU A 45 6.93 -12.27 -1.44
CA LEU A 45 7.73 -12.49 -0.23
C LEU A 45 9.04 -13.24 -0.52
N GLU A 46 8.99 -14.29 -1.36
CA GLU A 46 10.18 -15.05 -1.78
C GLU A 46 11.19 -14.16 -2.51
N ARG A 47 10.73 -13.28 -3.43
CA ARG A 47 11.60 -12.39 -4.20
C ARG A 47 12.26 -11.32 -3.34
N VAL A 48 11.52 -10.74 -2.39
CA VAL A 48 12.07 -9.69 -1.52
C VAL A 48 12.90 -10.24 -0.37
N SER A 49 12.84 -11.53 -0.05
CA SER A 49 13.60 -12.10 1.07
C SER A 49 15.07 -12.35 0.70
N GLY A 50 15.94 -12.47 1.72
CA GLY A 50 17.34 -12.87 1.55
C GLY A 50 18.31 -11.74 1.23
N HIS A 51 17.89 -10.50 1.30
CA HIS A 51 18.78 -9.34 1.08
C HIS A 51 19.21 -8.72 2.40
N PRO A 52 20.46 -8.18 2.49
CA PRO A 52 20.96 -7.55 3.72
C PRO A 52 20.45 -6.12 3.95
N PHE A 53 19.95 -5.43 2.91
CA PHE A 53 19.47 -4.04 3.00
C PHE A 53 18.20 -3.84 2.21
N TYR A 54 17.29 -3.06 2.83
CA TYR A 54 15.96 -2.76 2.31
C TYR A 54 15.59 -1.29 2.47
N CYS A 55 14.76 -0.81 1.53
CA CYS A 55 13.95 0.39 1.74
C CYS A 55 12.48 0.01 1.52
N PHE A 56 11.63 0.26 2.51
CA PHE A 56 10.18 0.04 2.44
C PHE A 56 9.52 1.40 2.23
N LEU A 57 8.83 1.56 1.11
CA LEU A 57 8.18 2.80 0.70
C LEU A 57 6.67 2.57 0.63
N ASP A 58 5.90 3.54 1.11
CA ASP A 58 4.43 3.51 1.13
C ASP A 58 3.91 4.62 0.22
N GLY A 59 3.04 4.30 -0.74
CA GLY A 59 2.41 5.26 -1.63
C GLY A 59 1.36 6.10 -0.90
N TYR A 60 1.48 7.43 -0.93
CA TYR A 60 0.54 8.31 -0.24
C TYR A 60 -0.87 8.22 -0.83
N SER A 61 -1.86 7.89 0.00
CA SER A 61 -3.28 7.80 -0.37
C SER A 61 -3.62 6.80 -1.49
N GLY A 62 -2.68 5.96 -1.92
CA GLY A 62 -2.89 4.84 -2.85
C GLY A 62 -3.72 5.22 -4.08
N TYR A 63 -4.94 4.72 -4.18
CA TYR A 63 -5.82 4.89 -5.35
C TYR A 63 -6.08 6.34 -5.76
N PHE A 64 -6.08 7.29 -4.82
CA PHE A 64 -6.27 8.71 -5.14
C PHE A 64 -5.14 9.33 -5.97
N GLN A 65 -4.06 8.62 -6.21
CA GLN A 65 -3.01 9.09 -7.12
C GLN A 65 -3.36 8.87 -8.60
N ILE A 66 -4.36 8.02 -8.90
CA ILE A 66 -4.78 7.70 -10.26
C ILE A 66 -5.97 8.57 -10.66
N GLU A 67 -5.87 9.20 -11.82
CA GLU A 67 -6.96 9.96 -12.42
C GLU A 67 -8.01 9.03 -13.03
N ILE A 68 -9.28 9.41 -12.87
CA ILE A 68 -10.39 8.75 -13.55
C ILE A 68 -10.55 9.40 -14.92
N ASP A 69 -10.71 8.59 -15.97
CA ASP A 69 -11.05 9.08 -17.29
C ASP A 69 -12.26 10.03 -17.21
N VAL A 70 -12.22 11.14 -17.96
CA VAL A 70 -13.26 12.18 -17.93
C VAL A 70 -14.64 11.59 -18.23
N ALA A 71 -14.73 10.61 -19.13
CA ALA A 71 -15.96 9.92 -19.49
C ALA A 71 -16.52 9.03 -18.36
N ASP A 72 -15.68 8.69 -17.37
CA ASP A 72 -16.04 7.81 -16.24
C ASP A 72 -16.25 8.56 -14.93
N GLN A 73 -15.85 9.84 -14.85
CA GLN A 73 -15.96 10.61 -13.60
C GLN A 73 -17.40 10.71 -13.10
N GLU A 74 -18.36 10.94 -13.99
CA GLU A 74 -19.79 11.02 -13.63
C GLU A 74 -20.33 9.74 -12.98
N LYS A 75 -19.73 8.57 -13.26
CA LYS A 75 -20.11 7.28 -12.67
C LYS A 75 -19.80 7.21 -11.17
N THR A 76 -18.90 8.06 -10.67
CA THR A 76 -18.54 8.14 -9.25
C THR A 76 -19.39 9.15 -8.46
N THR A 77 -20.44 9.68 -9.06
CA THR A 77 -21.28 10.72 -8.49
C THR A 77 -21.97 10.24 -7.21
N PHE A 78 -21.92 11.09 -6.20
CA PHE A 78 -22.64 10.92 -4.94
C PHE A 78 -23.30 12.21 -4.48
N THR A 79 -24.38 12.09 -3.74
CA THR A 79 -25.12 13.23 -3.17
C THR A 79 -24.95 13.24 -1.65
N CYS A 80 -24.68 14.41 -1.11
CA CYS A 80 -24.58 14.66 0.32
C CYS A 80 -25.33 15.95 0.69
N PRO A 81 -25.46 16.32 1.97
CA PRO A 81 -26.15 17.55 2.36
C PRO A 81 -25.60 18.84 1.77
N PHE A 82 -24.37 18.82 1.25
CA PHE A 82 -23.69 19.98 0.65
C PHE A 82 -23.80 20.04 -0.87
N GLY A 83 -24.43 19.05 -1.51
CA GLY A 83 -24.60 18.99 -2.97
C GLY A 83 -24.25 17.64 -3.57
N THR A 84 -24.12 17.64 -4.90
CA THR A 84 -23.75 16.47 -5.71
C THR A 84 -22.34 16.64 -6.23
N TYR A 85 -21.52 15.65 -6.03
CA TYR A 85 -20.09 15.65 -6.37
C TYR A 85 -19.70 14.37 -7.08
N ALA A 86 -18.64 14.44 -7.87
CA ALA A 86 -17.98 13.29 -8.49
C ALA A 86 -16.47 13.34 -8.21
N TYR A 87 -15.83 12.18 -8.15
CA TYR A 87 -14.38 12.13 -7.97
C TYR A 87 -13.66 12.30 -9.31
N ARG A 88 -12.60 13.11 -9.30
CA ARG A 88 -11.64 13.19 -10.41
C ARG A 88 -10.54 12.15 -10.32
N ARG A 89 -10.28 11.66 -9.11
CA ARG A 89 -9.26 10.64 -8.82
C ARG A 89 -9.94 9.43 -8.21
N MET A 90 -9.36 8.26 -8.42
CA MET A 90 -9.96 6.97 -8.07
C MET A 90 -10.15 6.83 -6.55
N PRO A 91 -11.40 6.80 -6.04
CA PRO A 91 -11.66 6.65 -4.61
C PRO A 91 -11.59 5.19 -4.17
N PHE A 92 -11.47 4.98 -2.86
CA PHE A 92 -11.66 3.68 -2.27
C PHE A 92 -13.10 3.18 -2.44
N GLY A 93 -13.26 1.87 -2.56
CA GLY A 93 -14.57 1.20 -2.64
C GLY A 93 -15.06 0.85 -4.04
N LEU A 94 -14.36 1.27 -5.09
CA LEU A 94 -14.62 0.81 -6.47
C LEU A 94 -14.07 -0.61 -6.66
N CYS A 95 -14.85 -1.50 -7.29
CA CYS A 95 -14.46 -2.92 -7.44
C CYS A 95 -13.20 -3.13 -8.30
N ASN A 96 -12.94 -2.26 -9.27
CA ASN A 96 -11.79 -2.38 -10.15
C ASN A 96 -10.58 -1.56 -9.69
N ALA A 97 -10.69 -0.78 -8.60
CA ALA A 97 -9.60 0.05 -8.11
C ALA A 97 -8.32 -0.76 -7.80
N PRO A 98 -8.37 -1.92 -7.13
CA PRO A 98 -7.17 -2.72 -6.90
C PRO A 98 -6.47 -3.17 -8.19
N ALA A 99 -7.23 -3.71 -9.13
CA ALA A 99 -6.71 -4.19 -10.41
C ALA A 99 -6.09 -3.07 -11.24
N THR A 100 -6.77 -1.92 -11.32
CA THR A 100 -6.30 -0.73 -12.05
C THR A 100 -5.02 -0.18 -11.42
N PHE A 101 -4.98 -0.07 -10.09
CA PHE A 101 -3.82 0.46 -9.37
C PHE A 101 -2.61 -0.45 -9.54
N GLN A 102 -2.76 -1.76 -9.32
CA GLN A 102 -1.66 -2.70 -9.48
C GLN A 102 -1.11 -2.72 -10.91
N ARG A 103 -2.00 -2.68 -11.92
CA ARG A 103 -1.58 -2.58 -13.33
C ARG A 103 -0.78 -1.30 -13.59
N CYS A 104 -1.21 -0.17 -13.03
CA CYS A 104 -0.53 1.10 -13.15
C CYS A 104 0.87 1.03 -12.53
N MET A 105 0.98 0.51 -11.31
CA MET A 105 2.26 0.37 -10.61
C MET A 105 3.22 -0.56 -11.35
N LEU A 106 2.75 -1.72 -11.84
CA LEU A 106 3.57 -2.62 -12.65
C LEU A 106 4.00 -1.99 -13.98
N SER A 107 3.18 -1.15 -14.59
CA SER A 107 3.56 -0.39 -15.80
C SER A 107 4.62 0.67 -15.52
N ILE A 108 4.51 1.39 -14.40
CA ILE A 108 5.46 2.44 -14.00
C ILE A 108 6.85 1.85 -13.73
N PHE A 109 6.90 0.70 -13.07
CA PHE A 109 8.15 0.05 -12.64
C PHE A 109 8.51 -1.19 -13.46
N SER A 110 7.99 -1.30 -14.69
CA SER A 110 8.12 -2.50 -15.54
C SER A 110 9.57 -2.95 -15.84
N ASP A 111 10.51 -2.01 -15.86
CA ASP A 111 11.94 -2.26 -16.10
C ASP A 111 12.76 -2.44 -14.82
N MET A 112 12.16 -2.22 -13.65
CA MET A 112 12.81 -2.28 -12.33
C MET A 112 12.35 -3.47 -11.50
N GLY A 113 11.08 -3.89 -11.68
CA GLY A 113 10.50 -5.02 -10.95
C GLY A 113 11.32 -6.30 -11.12
N GLU A 114 11.33 -7.14 -10.11
CA GLU A 114 12.08 -8.43 -10.02
C GLU A 114 13.60 -8.29 -10.05
N ARG A 115 14.14 -7.08 -10.25
CA ARG A 115 15.59 -6.83 -10.33
C ARG A 115 16.13 -6.07 -9.13
N ILE A 116 15.46 -4.99 -8.77
CA ILE A 116 15.90 -4.07 -7.70
C ILE A 116 14.79 -3.76 -6.71
N MET A 117 13.56 -4.13 -7.04
CA MET A 117 12.38 -3.84 -6.22
C MET A 117 11.23 -4.80 -6.53
N GLU A 118 10.28 -4.86 -5.61
CA GLU A 118 8.95 -5.43 -5.82
C GLU A 118 7.88 -4.42 -5.44
N VAL A 119 6.73 -4.50 -6.09
CA VAL A 119 5.57 -3.64 -5.81
C VAL A 119 4.30 -4.47 -5.63
N PHE A 120 3.67 -4.27 -4.49
CA PHE A 120 2.36 -4.83 -4.19
C PHE A 120 1.43 -3.70 -3.75
N MET A 121 0.53 -3.30 -4.63
CA MET A 121 -0.32 -2.13 -4.44
C MET A 121 0.52 -0.86 -4.18
N ASP A 122 0.31 -0.19 -3.05
CA ASP A 122 1.03 1.00 -2.61
C ASP A 122 2.32 0.70 -1.82
N ASP A 123 2.57 -0.58 -1.49
CA ASP A 123 3.81 -1.02 -0.84
C ASP A 123 4.90 -1.29 -1.88
N ILE A 124 5.98 -0.52 -1.83
CA ILE A 124 7.16 -0.69 -2.67
C ILE A 124 8.33 -1.15 -1.79
N THR A 125 8.92 -2.29 -2.12
CA THR A 125 10.09 -2.83 -1.43
C THR A 125 11.29 -2.76 -2.36
N VAL A 126 12.27 -1.92 -2.03
CA VAL A 126 13.57 -1.83 -2.72
C VAL A 126 14.60 -2.62 -1.90
N TYR A 127 15.50 -3.31 -2.57
CA TYR A 127 16.52 -4.13 -1.91
C TYR A 127 17.87 -4.09 -2.64
N GLY A 128 18.93 -4.55 -1.98
CA GLY A 128 20.26 -4.67 -2.54
C GLY A 128 21.16 -5.59 -1.71
N GLY A 129 22.17 -6.18 -2.36
CA GLY A 129 23.16 -7.05 -1.74
C GLY A 129 24.22 -6.29 -0.93
N THR A 130 24.37 -4.98 -1.14
CA THR A 130 25.21 -4.09 -0.35
C THR A 130 24.45 -2.80 -0.01
N PHE A 131 24.98 -2.02 0.93
CA PHE A 131 24.41 -0.71 1.27
C PHE A 131 24.42 0.22 0.05
N GLU A 132 25.52 0.29 -0.65
CA GLU A 132 25.72 1.13 -1.83
C GLU A 132 24.78 0.73 -2.98
N GLU A 133 24.62 -0.57 -3.21
CA GLU A 133 23.70 -1.08 -4.22
C GLU A 133 22.25 -0.73 -3.88
N CYS A 134 21.82 -0.97 -2.63
CA CYS A 134 20.48 -0.59 -2.19
C CYS A 134 20.23 0.91 -2.31
N LEU A 135 21.24 1.75 -2.05
CA LEU A 135 21.14 3.21 -2.20
C LEU A 135 20.97 3.62 -3.67
N VAL A 136 21.71 3.03 -4.58
CA VAL A 136 21.58 3.27 -6.03
C VAL A 136 20.21 2.82 -6.54
N ASN A 137 19.74 1.66 -6.08
CA ASN A 137 18.42 1.14 -6.42
C ASN A 137 17.31 2.06 -5.89
N LEU A 138 17.45 2.56 -4.66
CA LEU A 138 16.53 3.53 -4.08
C LEU A 138 16.48 4.82 -4.91
N GLU A 139 17.62 5.37 -5.28
CA GLU A 139 17.72 6.58 -6.11
C GLU A 139 16.96 6.39 -7.44
N ALA A 140 17.15 5.26 -8.11
CA ALA A 140 16.46 4.95 -9.36
C ALA A 140 14.93 4.91 -9.18
N VAL A 141 14.46 4.27 -8.10
CA VAL A 141 13.02 4.20 -7.77
C VAL A 141 12.45 5.58 -7.43
N LEU A 142 13.16 6.39 -6.65
CA LEU A 142 12.71 7.76 -6.32
C LEU A 142 12.67 8.66 -7.56
N HIS A 143 13.63 8.55 -8.45
CA HIS A 143 13.59 9.24 -9.75
C HIS A 143 12.36 8.86 -10.55
N ARG A 144 12.01 7.58 -10.61
CA ARG A 144 10.82 7.11 -11.30
C ARG A 144 9.53 7.65 -10.63
N CYS A 145 9.49 7.73 -9.30
CA CYS A 145 8.36 8.34 -8.59
C CYS A 145 8.19 9.82 -9.00
N ILE A 146 9.29 10.58 -9.10
CA ILE A 146 9.27 11.99 -9.55
C ILE A 146 8.79 12.08 -11.00
N GLU A 147 9.33 11.28 -11.92
CA GLU A 147 8.93 11.27 -13.34
C GLU A 147 7.45 10.96 -13.57
N LYS A 148 6.83 10.21 -12.66
CA LYS A 148 5.44 9.76 -12.75
C LYS A 148 4.51 10.46 -11.75
N ASP A 149 4.98 11.51 -11.08
CA ASP A 149 4.23 12.26 -10.07
C ASP A 149 3.65 11.38 -8.94
N LEU A 150 4.35 10.28 -8.62
CA LEU A 150 3.97 9.42 -7.49
C LEU A 150 4.43 10.04 -6.17
N VAL A 151 3.50 10.21 -5.25
CA VAL A 151 3.77 10.77 -3.93
C VAL A 151 3.92 9.65 -2.90
N LEU A 152 5.00 9.69 -2.13
CA LEU A 152 5.28 8.75 -1.06
C LEU A 152 4.90 9.33 0.30
N ASN A 153 4.48 8.45 1.21
CA ASN A 153 4.17 8.79 2.59
C ASN A 153 5.43 8.61 3.47
N TRP A 154 6.24 9.65 3.56
CA TRP A 154 7.51 9.63 4.25
C TRP A 154 7.44 9.14 5.71
N GLU A 155 6.33 9.40 6.40
CA GLU A 155 6.13 8.96 7.78
C GLU A 155 6.05 7.44 7.93
N LYS A 156 5.70 6.73 6.86
CA LYS A 156 5.62 5.28 6.82
C LYS A 156 6.78 4.62 6.08
N CYS A 157 7.63 5.41 5.42
CA CYS A 157 8.79 4.89 4.72
C CYS A 157 9.92 4.54 5.70
N HIS A 158 10.61 3.44 5.43
CA HIS A 158 11.80 3.01 6.16
C HIS A 158 12.95 2.83 5.19
N PHE A 159 14.07 3.48 5.47
CA PHE A 159 15.21 3.52 4.57
C PHE A 159 16.41 2.77 5.14
N MET A 160 17.11 2.02 4.29
CA MET A 160 18.38 1.34 4.58
C MET A 160 18.33 0.48 5.84
N VAL A 161 17.23 -0.24 6.03
CA VAL A 161 17.03 -1.16 7.15
C VAL A 161 17.42 -2.58 6.78
N ARG A 162 17.72 -3.42 7.78
CA ARG A 162 18.10 -4.83 7.57
C ARG A 162 16.92 -5.79 7.62
N GLN A 163 15.78 -5.33 8.09
CA GLN A 163 14.54 -6.10 8.16
C GLN A 163 13.34 -5.17 8.21
N GLY A 164 12.18 -5.66 7.81
CA GLY A 164 10.92 -4.95 7.91
C GLY A 164 9.72 -5.86 7.74
N ILE A 165 8.53 -5.30 7.88
CA ILE A 165 7.28 -6.04 7.74
C ILE A 165 6.72 -5.78 6.35
N VAL A 166 6.59 -6.83 5.55
CA VAL A 166 5.97 -6.82 4.21
C VAL A 166 4.80 -7.78 4.24
N LEU A 167 3.61 -7.29 3.87
CA LEU A 167 2.38 -8.10 3.81
C LEU A 167 2.15 -8.97 5.06
N GLY A 168 2.57 -8.46 6.22
CA GLY A 168 2.38 -9.12 7.51
C GLY A 168 3.42 -10.19 7.86
N HIS A 169 4.53 -10.25 7.14
CA HIS A 169 5.68 -11.11 7.42
C HIS A 169 6.92 -10.26 7.66
N ILE A 170 7.79 -10.73 8.55
CA ILE A 170 9.10 -10.11 8.76
C ILE A 170 10.04 -10.65 7.68
N ILE A 171 10.60 -9.73 6.90
CA ILE A 171 11.54 -10.01 5.81
C ILE A 171 12.93 -9.54 6.23
N SER A 172 13.93 -10.39 6.02
CA SER A 172 15.33 -10.10 6.32
C SER A 172 16.27 -10.93 5.43
N GLU A 173 17.57 -10.73 5.60
CA GLU A 173 18.62 -11.56 4.99
C GLU A 173 18.47 -13.06 5.35
N LYS A 174 17.88 -13.35 6.52
CA LYS A 174 17.64 -14.73 7.00
C LYS A 174 16.44 -15.40 6.34
N GLY A 175 15.65 -14.66 5.58
CA GLY A 175 14.43 -15.14 4.93
C GLY A 175 13.15 -14.51 5.47
N ILE A 176 12.09 -15.31 5.50
CA ILE A 176 10.72 -14.90 5.83
C ILE A 176 10.38 -15.46 7.23
N GLU A 177 9.93 -14.59 8.13
CA GLU A 177 9.45 -14.97 9.44
C GLU A 177 8.01 -14.47 9.67
N VAL A 178 7.22 -15.21 10.45
CA VAL A 178 5.89 -14.77 10.82
C VAL A 178 5.99 -13.69 11.90
N ASP A 179 5.20 -12.62 11.78
CA ASP A 179 5.12 -11.60 12.82
C ASP A 179 4.55 -12.19 14.14
N LYS A 180 5.42 -12.28 15.14
CA LYS A 180 5.08 -12.84 16.47
C LYS A 180 3.93 -12.11 17.13
N ALA A 181 3.81 -10.80 16.95
CA ALA A 181 2.72 -10.03 17.52
C ALA A 181 1.35 -10.46 16.95
N LYS A 182 1.28 -10.80 15.66
CA LYS A 182 0.07 -11.36 15.04
C LYS A 182 -0.23 -12.76 15.55
N VAL A 183 0.79 -13.61 15.69
CA VAL A 183 0.63 -14.97 16.25
C VAL A 183 0.07 -14.89 17.67
N GLU A 184 0.64 -14.04 18.53
CA GLU A 184 0.16 -13.86 19.90
C GLU A 184 -1.29 -13.34 19.96
N LEU A 185 -1.65 -12.42 19.06
CA LEU A 185 -3.01 -11.93 18.95
C LEU A 185 -3.98 -13.06 18.60
N ILE A 186 -3.64 -13.88 17.59
CA ILE A 186 -4.48 -14.99 17.14
C ILE A 186 -4.64 -16.04 18.26
N VAL A 187 -3.56 -16.38 18.94
CA VAL A 187 -3.59 -17.38 20.06
C VAL A 187 -4.49 -16.90 21.20
N LYS A 188 -4.58 -15.59 21.43
CA LYS A 188 -5.44 -15.00 22.49
C LYS A 188 -6.90 -14.83 22.06
N LEU A 189 -7.24 -15.03 20.78
CA LEU A 189 -8.63 -14.95 20.35
C LEU A 189 -9.44 -16.13 20.88
N PRO A 190 -10.69 -15.90 21.31
CA PRO A 190 -11.61 -16.97 21.65
C PRO A 190 -11.85 -17.87 20.43
N SER A 191 -12.10 -19.16 20.68
CA SER A 191 -12.43 -20.10 19.60
C SER A 191 -13.61 -19.57 18.78
N PRO A 192 -13.55 -19.61 17.42
CA PRO A 192 -14.62 -19.14 16.58
C PRO A 192 -15.90 -19.94 16.84
N THR A 193 -16.98 -19.25 17.16
CA THR A 193 -18.30 -19.86 17.45
C THR A 193 -19.23 -19.83 16.25
N THR A 194 -18.87 -19.14 15.18
CA THR A 194 -19.67 -18.99 13.95
C THR A 194 -18.77 -19.09 12.71
N VAL A 195 -19.31 -19.76 11.68
CA VAL A 195 -18.70 -19.82 10.35
C VAL A 195 -19.15 -18.57 9.58
N LYS A 196 -18.51 -17.45 9.81
CA LYS A 196 -18.66 -16.23 8.99
C LYS A 196 -17.34 -15.54 8.85
#